data_e84f76c93f07abe5a3cc779ee051e38d
#
_entry.id   e84f76c93f07abe5a3cc779ee051e38d
#
_cell.length_a   1.000
_cell.length_b   1.000
_cell.length_c   1.000
_cell.angle_alpha   90.00
_cell.angle_beta   90.00
_cell.angle_gamma   90.00
#
_symmetry.space_group_name_H-M   'P 1'
#
loop_
_entity.id
_entity.type
_entity.pdbx_description
1 polymer ?
#
loop_
_entity_poly.entity_id
_entity_poly.type
_entity_poly.pdbx_seq_one_letter_code
_entity_poly.pdbx_strand_id
1 'polypeptide(L)'
;MVEYLIVILANLLVGGMIGLTGIAGFLLPMLYSGFMGMPAAQGMALSFFAFLISGVLGAWNYHRAKNLDVRLGLLISAGSLIGASLGVWLNLLMDESLVKRILYLVVLASGISILLRKDRDRKTGGREKLPAWGMVAFGLVTGALCALSGAGGPILVMPLLVVLGVPVKTAVGVALFNSIFIAIPSCIGYSLQ
;
A
#
# COMPACT_ATOMS: atom_id res chain seq x y z
N MET A 1 14.25 -21.29 -15.63
CA MET A 1 12.87 -21.38 -16.18
C MET A 1 11.83 -21.51 -15.08
N VAL A 2 12.02 -22.36 -14.06
CA VAL A 2 11.06 -22.54 -12.95
C VAL A 2 10.86 -21.24 -12.15
N GLU A 3 11.93 -20.49 -11.90
CA GLU A 3 11.86 -19.20 -11.16
C GLU A 3 10.99 -18.15 -11.87
N TYR A 4 11.15 -18.01 -13.18
CA TYR A 4 10.31 -17.11 -13.98
C TYR A 4 8.83 -17.49 -13.94
N LEU A 5 8.54 -18.80 -13.96
CA LEU A 5 7.17 -19.29 -13.85
C LEU A 5 6.58 -18.97 -12.47
N ILE A 6 7.35 -19.14 -11.40
CA ILE A 6 6.94 -18.79 -10.03
C ILE A 6 6.65 -17.29 -9.93
N VAL A 7 7.53 -16.44 -10.48
CA VAL A 7 7.33 -14.99 -10.48
C VAL A 7 6.05 -14.59 -11.23
N ILE A 8 5.82 -15.15 -12.41
CA ILE A 8 4.63 -14.86 -13.22
C ILE A 8 3.36 -15.28 -12.46
N LEU A 9 3.32 -16.52 -11.95
CA LEU A 9 2.17 -17.04 -11.21
C LEU A 9 1.90 -16.23 -9.93
N ALA A 10 2.95 -15.90 -9.19
CA ALA A 10 2.84 -15.10 -7.97
C ALA A 10 2.30 -13.70 -8.26
N ASN A 11 2.82 -13.01 -9.29
CA ASN A 11 2.32 -11.70 -9.68
C ASN A 11 0.86 -11.74 -10.14
N LEU A 12 0.47 -12.79 -10.87
CA LEU A 12 -0.91 -12.98 -11.33
C LEU A 12 -1.86 -13.23 -10.15
N LEU A 13 -1.49 -14.11 -9.23
CA LEU A 13 -2.29 -14.40 -8.03
C LEU A 13 -2.37 -13.19 -7.11
N VAL A 14 -1.22 -12.60 -6.77
CA VAL A 14 -1.18 -11.43 -5.87
C VAL A 14 -1.85 -10.22 -6.51
N GLY A 15 -1.64 -9.98 -7.81
CA GLY A 15 -2.31 -8.92 -8.55
C GLY A 15 -3.83 -9.09 -8.55
N GLY A 16 -4.34 -10.32 -8.76
CA GLY A 16 -5.76 -10.63 -8.62
C GLY A 16 -6.29 -10.39 -7.22
N MET A 17 -5.54 -10.82 -6.20
CA MET A 17 -5.90 -10.57 -4.79
C MET A 17 -5.89 -9.07 -4.44
N ILE A 18 -4.93 -8.30 -4.93
CA ILE A 18 -4.88 -6.83 -4.76
C ILE A 18 -6.13 -6.20 -5.38
N GLY A 19 -6.49 -6.61 -6.59
CA GLY A 19 -7.69 -6.11 -7.28
C GLY A 19 -8.98 -6.38 -6.52
N LEU A 20 -9.09 -7.54 -5.86
CA LEU A 20 -10.27 -7.96 -5.10
C LEU A 20 -10.32 -7.37 -3.69
N THR A 21 -9.20 -7.40 -2.97
CA THR A 21 -9.15 -7.08 -1.53
C THR A 21 -8.42 -5.78 -1.22
N GLY A 22 -7.56 -5.32 -2.11
CA GLY A 22 -6.69 -4.17 -1.90
C GLY A 22 -5.53 -4.40 -0.94
N ILE A 23 -5.33 -5.60 -0.38
CA ILE A 23 -4.44 -5.80 0.79
C ILE A 23 -3.26 -6.74 0.50
N ALA A 24 -3.36 -7.64 -0.47
CA ALA A 24 -2.40 -8.73 -0.66
C ALA A 24 -0.99 -8.32 -1.14
N GLY A 25 -0.74 -7.02 -1.37
CA GLY A 25 0.52 -6.53 -1.96
C GLY A 25 1.78 -6.88 -1.17
N PHE A 26 1.71 -6.97 0.15
CA PHE A 26 2.84 -7.32 1.01
C PHE A 26 3.44 -8.71 0.74
N LEU A 27 2.70 -9.59 0.06
CA LEU A 27 3.17 -10.92 -0.27
C LEU A 27 4.31 -10.91 -1.30
N LEU A 28 4.36 -9.89 -2.18
CA LEU A 28 5.41 -9.80 -3.21
C LEU A 28 6.81 -9.54 -2.60
N PRO A 29 7.03 -8.54 -1.74
CA PRO A 29 8.33 -8.36 -1.11
C PRO A 29 8.74 -9.57 -0.27
N MET A 30 7.79 -10.22 0.42
CA MET A 30 8.06 -11.44 1.18
C MET A 30 8.48 -12.61 0.27
N LEU A 31 7.84 -12.76 -0.89
CA LEU A 31 8.20 -13.78 -1.86
C LEU A 31 9.62 -13.54 -2.42
N TYR A 32 9.89 -12.32 -2.89
CA TYR A 32 11.16 -12.00 -3.52
C TYR A 32 12.32 -12.04 -2.55
N SER A 33 12.20 -11.37 -1.40
CA SER A 33 13.30 -11.29 -0.43
C SER A 33 13.36 -12.47 0.52
N GLY A 34 12.20 -13.07 0.86
CA GLY A 34 12.14 -14.19 1.81
C GLY A 34 12.34 -15.54 1.15
N PHE A 35 11.60 -15.83 0.07
CA PHE A 35 11.62 -17.16 -0.56
C PHE A 35 12.65 -17.27 -1.69
N MET A 36 12.79 -16.24 -2.53
CA MET A 36 13.74 -16.26 -3.65
C MET A 36 15.14 -15.77 -3.26
N GLY A 37 15.33 -15.27 -2.03
CA GLY A 37 16.64 -14.82 -1.53
C GLY A 37 17.18 -13.57 -2.24
N MET A 38 16.31 -12.80 -2.92
CA MET A 38 16.73 -11.56 -3.58
C MET A 38 17.13 -10.49 -2.54
N PRO A 39 18.08 -9.59 -2.86
CA PRO A 39 18.35 -8.42 -2.04
C PRO A 39 17.04 -7.63 -1.78
N ALA A 40 16.86 -7.15 -0.54
CA ALA A 40 15.62 -6.50 -0.13
C ALA A 40 15.24 -5.32 -1.05
N ALA A 41 16.23 -4.51 -1.46
CA ALA A 41 16.01 -3.38 -2.36
C ALA A 41 15.44 -3.83 -3.72
N GLN A 42 15.99 -4.87 -4.32
CA GLN A 42 15.51 -5.39 -5.61
C GLN A 42 14.10 -5.98 -5.49
N GLY A 43 13.84 -6.76 -4.42
CA GLY A 43 12.52 -7.31 -4.15
C GLY A 43 11.46 -6.22 -3.94
N MET A 44 11.84 -5.12 -3.28
CA MET A 44 10.98 -3.96 -3.10
C MET A 44 10.75 -3.21 -4.41
N ALA A 45 11.78 -2.97 -5.22
CA ALA A 45 11.64 -2.32 -6.52
C ALA A 45 10.63 -3.04 -7.41
N LEU A 46 10.76 -4.37 -7.55
CA LEU A 46 9.83 -5.21 -8.32
C LEU A 46 8.41 -5.16 -7.75
N SER A 47 8.27 -5.19 -6.43
CA SER A 47 6.98 -5.12 -5.77
C SER A 47 6.30 -3.78 -6.01
N PHE A 48 7.02 -2.67 -5.88
CA PHE A 48 6.46 -1.34 -6.14
C PHE A 48 6.12 -1.13 -7.61
N PHE A 49 6.87 -1.73 -8.53
CA PHE A 49 6.50 -1.73 -9.95
C PHE A 49 5.17 -2.47 -10.19
N ALA A 50 4.97 -3.62 -9.56
CA ALA A 50 3.70 -4.34 -9.60
C ALA A 50 2.56 -3.53 -8.96
N PHE A 51 2.83 -2.80 -7.85
CA PHE A 51 1.85 -1.91 -7.21
C PHE A 51 1.49 -0.71 -8.08
N LEU A 52 2.41 -0.19 -8.85
CA LEU A 52 2.14 0.89 -9.80
C LEU A 52 1.12 0.42 -10.85
N ILE A 53 1.34 -0.73 -11.46
CA ILE A 53 0.44 -1.30 -12.47
C ILE A 53 -0.92 -1.62 -11.85
N SER A 54 -0.95 -2.35 -10.75
CA SER A 54 -2.19 -2.74 -10.08
C SER A 54 -2.95 -1.53 -9.52
N GLY A 55 -2.23 -0.52 -9.04
CA GLY A 55 -2.80 0.75 -8.59
C GLY A 55 -3.50 1.51 -9.69
N VAL A 56 -2.88 1.64 -10.88
CA VAL A 56 -3.47 2.30 -12.05
C VAL A 56 -4.72 1.55 -12.50
N LEU A 57 -4.63 0.24 -12.70
CA LEU A 57 -5.77 -0.57 -13.14
C LEU A 57 -6.90 -0.59 -12.11
N GLY A 58 -6.54 -0.73 -10.82
CA GLY A 58 -7.50 -0.73 -9.73
C GLY A 58 -8.20 0.63 -9.59
N ALA A 59 -7.44 1.73 -9.53
CA ALA A 59 -8.00 3.07 -9.44
C ALA A 59 -8.93 3.39 -10.62
N TRP A 60 -8.55 2.98 -11.83
CA TRP A 60 -9.38 3.12 -13.02
C TRP A 60 -10.72 2.39 -12.88
N ASN A 61 -10.71 1.11 -12.45
CA ASN A 61 -11.91 0.32 -12.26
C ASN A 61 -12.82 0.92 -11.16
N TYR A 62 -12.24 1.32 -10.02
CA TYR A 62 -13.01 1.94 -8.93
C TYR A 62 -13.56 3.32 -9.32
N HIS A 63 -12.83 4.07 -10.15
CA HIS A 63 -13.31 5.33 -10.71
C HIS A 63 -14.52 5.12 -11.64
N ARG A 64 -14.43 4.15 -12.56
CA ARG A 64 -15.55 3.79 -13.45
C ARG A 64 -16.77 3.28 -12.68
N ALA A 65 -16.55 2.55 -11.60
CA ALA A 65 -17.60 2.06 -10.71
C ALA A 65 -18.15 3.15 -9.75
N LYS A 66 -17.70 4.42 -9.87
CA LYS A 66 -18.08 5.55 -9.00
C LYS A 66 -17.79 5.31 -7.50
N ASN A 67 -16.84 4.46 -7.20
CA ASN A 67 -16.40 4.12 -5.85
C ASN A 67 -15.05 4.78 -5.47
N LEU A 68 -14.55 5.73 -6.25
CA LEU A 68 -13.33 6.48 -5.96
C LEU A 68 -13.68 7.93 -5.61
N ASP A 69 -13.35 8.35 -4.40
CA ASP A 69 -13.33 9.75 -4.01
C ASP A 69 -11.99 10.39 -4.42
N VAL A 70 -11.97 10.99 -5.60
CA VAL A 70 -10.75 11.58 -6.19
C VAL A 70 -10.18 12.69 -5.31
N ARG A 71 -11.02 13.51 -4.67
CA ARG A 71 -10.57 14.61 -3.81
C ARG A 71 -9.84 14.08 -2.58
N LEU A 72 -10.42 13.09 -1.93
CA LEU A 72 -9.80 12.40 -0.79
C LEU A 72 -8.49 11.71 -1.22
N GLY A 73 -8.53 11.02 -2.37
CA GLY A 73 -7.37 10.38 -2.96
C GLY A 73 -6.22 11.35 -3.20
N LEU A 74 -6.46 12.50 -3.85
CA LEU A 74 -5.44 13.50 -4.14
C LEU A 74 -4.82 14.10 -2.88
N LEU A 75 -5.63 14.43 -1.87
CA LEU A 75 -5.11 15.00 -0.61
C LEU A 75 -4.19 14.02 0.12
N ILE A 76 -4.59 12.75 0.21
CA ILE A 76 -3.76 11.70 0.83
C ILE A 76 -2.51 11.46 -0.02
N SER A 77 -2.66 11.39 -1.35
CA SER A 77 -1.55 11.11 -2.25
C SER A 77 -0.49 12.21 -2.27
N ALA A 78 -0.88 13.46 -2.11
CA ALA A 78 0.07 14.57 -1.98
C ALA A 78 0.98 14.39 -0.75
N GLY A 79 0.41 14.01 0.39
CA GLY A 79 1.19 13.65 1.57
C GLY A 79 2.02 12.40 1.38
N SER A 80 1.42 11.36 0.76
CA SER A 80 2.08 10.07 0.56
C SER A 80 3.27 10.16 -0.39
N LEU A 81 3.25 11.04 -1.38
CA LEU A 81 4.38 11.26 -2.29
C LEU A 81 5.62 11.72 -1.51
N ILE A 82 5.44 12.71 -0.63
CA ILE A 82 6.52 13.23 0.23
C ILE A 82 6.91 12.15 1.26
N GLY A 83 5.93 11.53 1.91
CA GLY A 83 6.15 10.47 2.89
C GLY A 83 6.90 9.28 2.31
N ALA A 84 6.53 8.81 1.12
CA ALA A 84 7.19 7.69 0.47
C ALA A 84 8.64 8.01 0.11
N SER A 85 8.94 9.21 -0.36
CA SER A 85 10.32 9.63 -0.63
C SER A 85 11.17 9.60 0.65
N LEU A 86 10.63 10.09 1.77
CA LEU A 86 11.28 10.00 3.08
C LEU A 86 11.41 8.55 3.57
N GLY A 87 10.37 7.73 3.37
CA GLY A 87 10.37 6.32 3.75
C GLY A 87 11.42 5.51 3.01
N VAL A 88 11.58 5.72 1.71
CA VAL A 88 12.66 5.12 0.92
C VAL A 88 14.01 5.55 1.43
N TRP A 89 14.22 6.85 1.61
CA TRP A 89 15.48 7.38 2.11
C TRP A 89 15.85 6.78 3.48
N LEU A 90 14.90 6.71 4.41
CA LEU A 90 15.10 6.07 5.70
C LEU A 90 15.41 4.58 5.57
N ASN A 91 14.70 3.86 4.70
CA ASN A 91 14.93 2.43 4.45
C ASN A 91 16.37 2.17 3.99
N LEU A 92 16.91 3.02 3.11
CA LEU A 92 18.26 2.88 2.57
C LEU A 92 19.35 3.13 3.63
N LEU A 93 19.02 3.81 4.73
CA LEU A 93 19.91 4.03 5.87
C LEU A 93 19.82 2.93 6.95
N MET A 94 18.84 2.04 6.84
CA MET A 94 18.56 1.02 7.85
C MET A 94 19.13 -0.35 7.43
N ASP A 95 19.48 -1.13 8.44
CA ASP A 95 19.88 -2.53 8.21
C ASP A 95 18.70 -3.36 7.69
N GLU A 96 18.97 -4.27 6.76
CA GLU A 96 17.98 -5.15 6.15
C GLU A 96 17.15 -5.93 7.18
N SER A 97 17.77 -6.32 8.30
CA SER A 97 17.10 -7.02 9.39
C SER A 97 16.04 -6.15 10.08
N LEU A 98 16.30 -4.85 10.23
CA LEU A 98 15.34 -3.90 10.79
C LEU A 98 14.17 -3.65 9.84
N VAL A 99 14.45 -3.50 8.56
CA VAL A 99 13.42 -3.33 7.52
C VAL A 99 12.46 -4.53 7.50
N LYS A 100 12.99 -5.75 7.53
CA LYS A 100 12.17 -6.98 7.60
C LYS A 100 11.32 -7.04 8.88
N ARG A 101 11.88 -6.64 10.03
CA ARG A 101 11.10 -6.56 11.29
C ARG A 101 9.96 -5.56 11.19
N ILE A 102 10.20 -4.38 10.63
CA ILE A 102 9.18 -3.36 10.43
C ILE A 102 8.08 -3.87 9.49
N LEU A 103 8.44 -4.52 8.39
CA LEU A 103 7.48 -5.15 7.48
C LEU A 103 6.58 -6.14 8.24
N TYR A 104 7.15 -7.05 9.01
CA TYR A 104 6.37 -8.03 9.75
C TYR A 104 5.46 -7.39 10.80
N LEU A 105 5.94 -6.36 11.51
CA LEU A 105 5.13 -5.63 12.47
C LEU A 105 3.97 -4.89 11.83
N VAL A 106 4.20 -4.24 10.68
CA VAL A 106 3.17 -3.54 9.91
C VAL A 106 2.11 -4.52 9.41
N VAL A 107 2.54 -5.66 8.87
CA VAL A 107 1.63 -6.71 8.40
C VAL A 107 0.82 -7.30 9.55
N LEU A 108 1.46 -7.60 10.68
CA LEU A 108 0.81 -8.12 11.88
C LEU A 108 -0.21 -7.12 12.44
N ALA A 109 0.19 -5.86 12.61
CA ALA A 109 -0.70 -4.80 13.10
C ALA A 109 -1.91 -4.59 12.17
N SER A 110 -1.68 -4.62 10.86
CA SER A 110 -2.76 -4.53 9.86
C SER A 110 -3.71 -5.74 9.95
N GLY A 111 -3.17 -6.95 10.08
CA GLY A 111 -3.96 -8.18 10.24
C GLY A 111 -4.81 -8.16 11.51
N ILE A 112 -4.22 -7.78 12.65
CA ILE A 112 -4.92 -7.61 13.92
C ILE A 112 -6.02 -6.56 13.80
N SER A 113 -5.73 -5.43 13.16
CA SER A 113 -6.72 -4.35 12.92
C SER A 113 -7.94 -4.84 12.13
N ILE A 114 -7.70 -5.72 11.15
CA ILE A 114 -8.79 -6.32 10.35
C ILE A 114 -9.60 -7.32 11.18
N LEU A 115 -8.93 -8.18 11.98
CA LEU A 115 -9.58 -9.19 12.81
C LEU A 115 -10.38 -8.59 13.98
N LEU A 116 -9.83 -7.56 14.61
CA LEU A 116 -10.53 -6.84 15.71
C LEU A 116 -11.69 -5.98 15.21
N ARG A 117 -11.85 -5.91 13.91
CA ARG A 117 -12.92 -5.16 13.29
C ARG A 117 -14.25 -5.90 13.48
N LYS A 118 -14.89 -5.66 14.61
CA LYS A 118 -16.28 -6.03 14.83
C LYS A 118 -17.10 -5.30 13.76
N ASP A 119 -17.95 -6.05 13.04
CA ASP A 119 -18.93 -5.48 12.12
C ASP A 119 -19.68 -4.35 12.81
N ARG A 120 -19.13 -3.14 12.74
CA ARG A 120 -19.88 -1.96 13.04
C ARG A 120 -20.78 -1.75 11.83
N ASP A 121 -21.94 -2.45 11.91
CA ASP A 121 -23.06 -2.20 11.03
C ASP A 121 -23.15 -0.71 10.70
N ARG A 122 -23.05 -0.44 9.39
CA ARG A 122 -23.75 0.58 8.62
C ARG A 122 -24.54 1.63 9.45
N LYS A 123 -23.99 2.24 10.41
CA LYS A 123 -24.48 3.56 10.80
C LYS A 123 -23.76 4.58 9.93
N THR A 124 -24.34 4.79 8.76
CA THR A 124 -24.30 6.05 8.01
C THR A 124 -24.45 7.20 9.02
N GLY A 125 -23.36 7.74 9.49
CA GLY A 125 -23.45 8.80 10.46
C GLY A 125 -22.09 9.34 10.82
N GLY A 126 -21.66 10.37 10.07
CA GLY A 126 -20.55 11.18 10.45
C GLY A 126 -19.23 10.74 9.86
N ARG A 127 -19.07 11.04 8.58
CA ARG A 127 -17.75 11.30 8.02
C ARG A 127 -17.15 12.39 8.91
N GLU A 128 -16.34 12.04 9.90
CA GLU A 128 -15.49 13.04 10.52
C GLU A 128 -14.72 13.68 9.36
N LYS A 129 -15.12 14.91 9.04
CA LYS A 129 -14.45 15.68 7.99
C LYS A 129 -13.09 16.06 8.54
N LEU A 130 -12.12 15.13 8.44
CA LEU A 130 -10.76 15.49 8.70
C LEU A 130 -10.42 16.73 7.85
N PRO A 131 -9.84 17.76 8.45
CA PRO A 131 -9.40 18.92 7.70
C PRO A 131 -8.41 18.49 6.62
N ALA A 132 -8.35 19.22 5.51
CA ALA A 132 -7.49 18.87 4.38
C ALA A 132 -6.02 18.62 4.79
N TRP A 133 -5.51 19.40 5.73
CA TRP A 133 -4.16 19.21 6.28
C TRP A 133 -4.00 17.88 7.04
N GLY A 134 -5.05 17.44 7.74
CA GLY A 134 -5.06 16.14 8.42
C GLY A 134 -5.00 14.97 7.45
N MET A 135 -5.64 15.09 6.27
CA MET A 135 -5.56 14.08 5.20
C MET A 135 -4.16 14.03 4.57
N VAL A 136 -3.52 15.18 4.38
CA VAL A 136 -2.13 15.25 3.90
C VAL A 136 -1.17 14.66 4.93
N ALA A 137 -1.31 15.02 6.22
CA ALA A 137 -0.50 14.44 7.29
C ALA A 137 -0.69 12.92 7.41
N PHE A 138 -1.93 12.44 7.28
CA PHE A 138 -2.24 11.02 7.23
C PHE A 138 -1.53 10.32 6.05
N GLY A 139 -1.58 10.93 4.85
CA GLY A 139 -0.87 10.44 3.68
C GLY A 139 0.64 10.40 3.89
N LEU A 140 1.23 11.45 4.48
CA LEU A 140 2.66 11.52 4.77
C LEU A 140 3.11 10.37 5.68
N VAL A 141 2.43 10.15 6.78
CA VAL A 141 2.77 9.07 7.73
C VAL A 141 2.58 7.69 7.10
N THR A 142 1.41 7.46 6.49
CA THR A 142 1.12 6.15 5.86
C THR A 142 2.02 5.89 4.65
N GLY A 143 2.32 6.91 3.85
CA GLY A 143 3.23 6.81 2.71
C GLY A 143 4.65 6.46 3.14
N ALA A 144 5.16 7.12 4.20
CA ALA A 144 6.47 6.83 4.76
C ALA A 144 6.56 5.38 5.28
N LEU A 145 5.58 4.95 6.08
CA LEU A 145 5.54 3.58 6.61
C LEU A 145 5.40 2.52 5.51
N CYS A 146 4.57 2.78 4.50
CA CYS A 146 4.39 1.84 3.38
C CYS A 146 5.65 1.73 2.52
N ALA A 147 6.30 2.84 2.21
CA ALA A 147 7.53 2.83 1.43
C ALA A 147 8.67 2.17 2.21
N LEU A 148 8.84 2.51 3.49
CA LEU A 148 9.85 1.96 4.36
C LEU A 148 9.70 0.44 4.54
N SER A 149 8.48 -0.04 4.70
CA SER A 149 8.21 -1.48 4.94
C SER A 149 8.09 -2.30 3.66
N GLY A 150 7.95 -1.69 2.48
CA GLY A 150 7.67 -2.41 1.25
C GLY A 150 6.26 -3.00 1.15
N ALA A 151 5.37 -2.69 2.10
CA ALA A 151 4.06 -3.34 2.21
C ALA A 151 3.01 -2.84 1.19
N GLY A 152 3.30 -1.75 0.48
CA GLY A 152 2.36 -1.11 -0.44
C GLY A 152 1.29 -0.27 0.27
N GLY A 153 0.72 0.71 -0.48
CA GLY A 153 -0.25 1.67 0.06
C GLY A 153 -1.52 1.05 0.66
N PRO A 154 -2.17 0.10 -0.01
CA PRO A 154 -3.49 -0.38 0.40
C PRO A 154 -3.53 -1.06 1.77
N ILE A 155 -2.45 -1.68 2.21
CA ILE A 155 -2.44 -2.46 3.46
C ILE A 155 -2.65 -1.59 4.72
N LEU A 156 -2.16 -0.37 4.73
CA LEU A 156 -2.33 0.57 5.84
C LEU A 156 -3.44 1.57 5.58
N VAL A 157 -3.50 2.13 4.38
CA VAL A 157 -4.42 3.22 4.04
C VAL A 157 -5.87 2.75 4.08
N MET A 158 -6.17 1.56 3.52
CA MET A 158 -7.54 1.04 3.47
C MET A 158 -8.14 0.80 4.86
N PRO A 159 -7.52 0.02 5.77
CA PRO A 159 -8.12 -0.23 7.08
C PRO A 159 -8.25 1.06 7.91
N LEU A 160 -7.27 1.95 7.84
CA LEU A 160 -7.33 3.22 8.57
C LEU A 160 -8.44 4.15 8.05
N LEU A 161 -8.63 4.24 6.72
CA LEU A 161 -9.73 5.01 6.15
C LEU A 161 -11.09 4.47 6.57
N VAL A 162 -11.21 3.16 6.69
CA VAL A 162 -12.46 2.57 7.15
C VAL A 162 -12.71 2.82 8.64
N VAL A 163 -11.66 2.86 9.48
CA VAL A 163 -11.78 3.30 10.89
C VAL A 163 -12.26 4.75 10.95
N LEU A 164 -11.84 5.60 10.02
CA LEU A 164 -12.29 7.00 9.88
C LEU A 164 -13.70 7.14 9.27
N GLY A 165 -14.44 6.03 9.09
CA GLY A 165 -15.82 6.05 8.61
C GLY A 165 -15.98 6.10 7.08
N VAL A 166 -14.90 5.94 6.31
CA VAL A 166 -14.99 5.86 4.85
C VAL A 166 -15.56 4.49 4.44
N PRO A 167 -16.55 4.41 3.54
CA PRO A 167 -17.07 3.15 3.05
C PRO A 167 -15.96 2.24 2.47
N VAL A 168 -16.02 0.95 2.74
CA VAL A 168 -14.98 -0.02 2.34
C VAL A 168 -14.60 0.09 0.86
N LYS A 169 -15.61 0.13 -0.03
CA LYS A 169 -15.36 0.25 -1.48
C LYS A 169 -14.61 1.52 -1.84
N THR A 170 -14.98 2.65 -1.23
CA THR A 170 -14.30 3.93 -1.44
C THR A 170 -12.90 3.92 -0.83
N ALA A 171 -12.72 3.33 0.35
CA ALA A 171 -11.42 3.20 0.99
C ALA A 171 -10.44 2.37 0.15
N VAL A 172 -10.90 1.25 -0.45
CA VAL A 172 -10.08 0.45 -1.38
C VAL A 172 -9.73 1.25 -2.63
N GLY A 173 -10.70 1.93 -3.24
CA GLY A 173 -10.44 2.78 -4.42
C GLY A 173 -9.42 3.88 -4.15
N VAL A 174 -9.56 4.58 -3.03
CA VAL A 174 -8.60 5.63 -2.58
C VAL A 174 -7.23 5.04 -2.28
N ALA A 175 -7.17 3.89 -1.62
CA ALA A 175 -5.90 3.24 -1.29
C ALA A 175 -5.15 2.76 -2.54
N LEU A 176 -5.86 2.20 -3.54
CA LEU A 176 -5.27 1.82 -4.83
C LEU A 176 -4.79 3.05 -5.61
N PHE A 177 -5.57 4.13 -5.61
CA PHE A 177 -5.15 5.39 -6.21
C PHE A 177 -3.90 5.95 -5.53
N ASN A 178 -3.87 5.96 -4.20
CA ASN A 178 -2.74 6.41 -3.41
C ASN A 178 -1.48 5.55 -3.62
N SER A 179 -1.64 4.24 -3.87
CA SER A 179 -0.50 3.34 -4.10
C SER A 179 0.34 3.73 -5.33
N ILE A 180 -0.26 4.39 -6.33
CA ILE A 180 0.46 4.93 -7.50
C ILE A 180 1.51 5.94 -7.05
N PHE A 181 1.12 6.88 -6.18
CA PHE A 181 1.98 7.97 -5.70
C PHE A 181 3.04 7.49 -4.70
N ILE A 182 2.78 6.40 -3.98
CA ILE A 182 3.80 5.73 -3.15
C ILE A 182 4.76 4.94 -4.03
N ALA A 183 4.25 4.25 -5.04
CA ALA A 183 5.04 3.35 -5.87
C ALA A 183 6.05 4.09 -6.75
N ILE A 184 5.73 5.28 -7.26
CA ILE A 184 6.63 6.05 -8.13
C ILE A 184 7.99 6.34 -7.44
N PRO A 185 8.05 7.08 -6.31
CA PRO A 185 9.31 7.36 -5.64
C PRO A 185 9.98 6.10 -5.10
N SER A 186 9.18 5.12 -4.65
CA SER A 186 9.72 3.87 -4.12
C SER A 186 10.37 3.02 -5.21
N CYS A 187 9.73 2.88 -6.37
CA CYS A 187 10.31 2.15 -7.51
C CYS A 187 11.62 2.79 -7.96
N ILE A 188 11.64 4.11 -8.11
CA ILE A 188 12.85 4.85 -8.51
C ILE A 188 13.95 4.68 -7.46
N GLY A 189 13.65 4.93 -6.18
CA GLY A 189 14.63 4.89 -5.12
C GLY A 189 15.25 3.52 -4.90
N TYR A 190 14.47 2.44 -4.99
CA TYR A 190 14.96 1.07 -4.85
C TYR A 190 15.60 0.50 -6.12
N SER A 191 15.30 1.02 -7.30
CA SER A 191 15.94 0.57 -8.55
C SER A 191 17.31 1.18 -8.79
N LEU A 192 17.66 2.24 -8.06
CA LEU A 192 18.98 2.90 -8.15
C LEU A 192 20.05 2.25 -7.25
N GLN A 193 19.70 1.18 -6.54
CA GLN A 193 20.56 0.38 -5.66
C GLN A 193 20.91 -0.96 -6.31
#